data_d2df37490b6973faae3f0132fa2b7e53
#
_entry.id   d2df37490b6973faae3f0132fa2b7e53
#
_cell.length_a   1.000
_cell.length_b   1.000
_cell.length_c   1.000
_cell.angle_alpha   90.00
_cell.angle_beta   90.00
_cell.angle_gamma   90.00
#
_symmetry.space_group_name_H-M   'P 1'
#
loop_
_entity.id
_entity.type
_entity.pdbx_description
1 polymer ?
#
loop_
_entity_poly.entity_id
_entity_poly.type
_entity_poly.pdbx_seq_one_letter_code
_entity_poly.pdbx_strand_id
1 'polypeptide(L)'
;MLNISLLRSGGVITNYQCSSQCRHCLYACSPHRPKDYLEPSLAEKIFKKIKAVGCHSVHIGGGEPFLHPDKLLRIADVARECRMAIEYIETNASWHQQEEHTLPLLRELIKRGVHTLLVSISPFHNEYIPFQRTKGLIAVCHKAGMHVFPWTMDFYYKLQQLDDTITHSPEEYMKRFGKDYFQALPGKYWIHYGGRALDFFSSFFPLRSLEQILNSSSSCHELENTSHFHVDLYGNYLPGLCAGLAVHYTHLGQPLPAGNYPLLSLLYSRGIKGLYEWAHCEKGFVANKKYLNKCHLCTHIRHFLVSQKEHFPELVPEGFYSFLKNN
;
A
#
# COMPACT_ATOMS: atom_id res chain seq x y z
N MET A 1 1.10 23.68 -11.18
CA MET A 1 1.01 23.44 -9.71
C MET A 1 0.17 22.19 -9.53
N LEU A 2 0.63 21.21 -8.75
CA LEU A 2 -0.11 19.97 -8.50
C LEU A 2 -1.45 20.27 -7.81
N ASN A 3 -2.53 19.68 -8.32
CA ASN A 3 -3.87 19.84 -7.78
C ASN A 3 -4.61 18.50 -7.80
N ILE A 4 -5.10 18.05 -6.66
CA ILE A 4 -5.89 16.83 -6.52
C ILE A 4 -7.37 17.24 -6.37
N SER A 5 -8.00 17.58 -7.48
CA SER A 5 -9.34 18.17 -7.50
C SER A 5 -10.49 17.16 -7.51
N LEU A 6 -10.22 15.93 -7.96
CA LEU A 6 -11.23 14.87 -8.09
C LEU A 6 -10.62 13.52 -7.70
N LEU A 7 -11.29 12.77 -6.85
CA LEU A 7 -10.94 11.38 -6.53
C LEU A 7 -11.93 10.43 -7.21
N ARG A 8 -11.43 9.33 -7.81
CA ARG A 8 -12.27 8.37 -8.54
C ARG A 8 -12.51 7.08 -7.78
N SER A 9 -11.46 6.36 -7.44
CA SER A 9 -11.52 5.09 -6.71
C SER A 9 -10.33 5.00 -5.77
N GLY A 10 -10.48 4.38 -4.62
CA GLY A 10 -9.38 4.23 -3.70
C GLY A 10 -9.78 3.71 -2.34
N GLY A 11 -8.89 3.82 -1.38
CA GLY A 11 -9.08 3.26 -0.07
C GLY A 11 -8.55 4.09 1.07
N VAL A 12 -8.91 3.61 2.25
CA VAL A 12 -8.44 4.17 3.52
C VAL A 12 -7.61 3.11 4.23
N ILE A 13 -6.38 3.48 4.58
CA ILE A 13 -5.44 2.64 5.32
C ILE A 13 -5.71 2.83 6.81
N THR A 14 -6.21 1.80 7.48
CA THR A 14 -6.60 1.86 8.89
C THR A 14 -5.43 1.70 9.86
N ASN A 15 -4.38 1.02 9.46
CA ASN A 15 -3.19 0.76 10.27
C ASN A 15 -2.00 0.37 9.37
N TYR A 16 -0.79 0.49 9.89
CA TYR A 16 0.42 -0.04 9.24
C TYR A 16 0.95 -1.31 9.90
N GLN A 17 0.43 -1.66 11.10
CA GLN A 17 0.73 -2.95 11.72
C GLN A 17 0.15 -4.08 10.87
N CYS A 18 0.94 -5.13 10.63
CA CYS A 18 0.55 -6.31 9.88
C CYS A 18 1.15 -7.55 10.54
N SER A 19 0.52 -8.70 10.39
CA SER A 19 1.10 -9.99 10.79
C SER A 19 2.20 -10.47 9.84
N SER A 20 2.38 -9.79 8.70
CA SER A 20 3.30 -10.15 7.63
C SER A 20 4.23 -9.00 7.30
N GLN A 21 5.37 -9.33 6.66
CA GLN A 21 6.35 -8.36 6.16
C GLN A 21 6.62 -8.61 4.67
N CYS A 22 5.55 -8.68 3.87
CA CYS A 22 5.60 -9.07 2.46
C CYS A 22 6.62 -8.26 1.65
N ARG A 23 7.41 -8.94 0.81
CA ARG A 23 8.49 -8.35 -0.01
C ARG A 23 8.01 -7.37 -1.07
N HIS A 24 6.73 -7.41 -1.44
CA HIS A 24 6.11 -6.48 -2.38
C HIS A 24 5.31 -5.37 -1.71
N CYS A 25 5.28 -5.29 -0.39
CA CYS A 25 4.42 -4.36 0.32
C CYS A 25 4.77 -2.90 0.00
N LEU A 26 3.81 -2.21 -0.61
CA LEU A 26 3.94 -0.80 -0.99
C LEU A 26 4.14 0.11 0.23
N TYR A 27 3.47 -0.20 1.35
CA TYR A 27 3.43 0.65 2.55
C TYR A 27 4.44 0.24 3.63
N ALA A 28 5.30 -0.73 3.34
CA ALA A 28 6.27 -1.25 4.29
C ALA A 28 5.62 -1.67 5.63
N CYS A 29 4.42 -2.29 5.55
CA CYS A 29 3.71 -2.82 6.72
C CYS A 29 4.48 -4.00 7.33
N SER A 30 4.40 -4.13 8.67
CA SER A 30 5.20 -5.12 9.39
C SER A 30 4.59 -5.37 10.79
N PRO A 31 4.90 -6.51 11.45
CA PRO A 31 4.53 -6.76 12.84
C PRO A 31 5.12 -5.74 13.82
N HIS A 32 6.23 -5.11 13.45
CA HIS A 32 6.96 -4.16 14.27
C HIS A 32 6.51 -2.71 14.10
N ARG A 33 5.56 -2.44 13.20
CA ARG A 33 4.96 -1.10 13.07
C ARG A 33 4.16 -0.76 14.32
N PRO A 34 4.01 0.54 14.67
CA PRO A 34 3.15 0.97 15.75
C PRO A 34 1.75 0.37 15.66
N LYS A 35 1.13 0.09 16.80
CA LYS A 35 -0.23 -0.45 16.90
C LYS A 35 -1.32 0.62 16.73
N ASP A 36 -0.95 1.74 16.11
CA ASP A 36 -1.88 2.83 15.81
C ASP A 36 -2.95 2.33 14.84
N TYR A 37 -4.14 2.84 15.02
CA TYR A 37 -5.29 2.53 14.18
C TYR A 37 -6.06 3.83 13.91
N LEU A 38 -6.72 3.91 12.77
CA LEU A 38 -7.48 5.09 12.37
C LEU A 38 -8.53 5.43 13.43
N GLU A 39 -8.44 6.64 13.97
CA GLU A 39 -9.40 7.14 14.97
C GLU A 39 -10.75 7.49 14.32
N PRO A 40 -11.88 7.14 14.94
CA PRO A 40 -13.23 7.40 14.39
C PRO A 40 -13.48 8.83 13.99
N SER A 41 -13.03 9.79 14.82
CA SER A 41 -13.20 11.23 14.55
C SER A 41 -12.39 11.73 13.35
N LEU A 42 -11.23 11.12 13.09
CA LEU A 42 -10.43 11.40 11.88
C LEU A 42 -11.02 10.68 10.65
N ALA A 43 -11.49 9.46 10.80
CA ALA A 43 -12.18 8.71 9.75
C ALA A 43 -13.38 9.50 9.21
N GLU A 44 -14.20 10.08 10.10
CA GLU A 44 -15.34 10.92 9.72
C GLU A 44 -14.91 12.12 8.85
N LYS A 45 -13.84 12.82 9.25
CA LYS A 45 -13.30 13.96 8.50
C LYS A 45 -12.76 13.56 7.14
N ILE A 46 -12.02 12.44 7.08
CA ILE A 46 -11.48 11.86 5.85
C ILE A 46 -12.61 11.47 4.90
N PHE A 47 -13.61 10.71 5.36
CA PHE A 47 -14.74 10.28 4.53
C PHE A 47 -15.53 11.49 3.99
N LYS A 48 -15.80 12.48 4.82
CA LYS A 48 -16.46 13.74 4.38
C LYS A 48 -15.63 14.45 3.30
N LYS A 49 -14.31 14.50 3.47
CA LYS A 49 -13.42 15.15 2.49
C LYS A 49 -13.36 14.38 1.18
N ILE A 50 -13.21 13.06 1.22
CA ILE A 50 -13.21 12.18 0.03
C ILE A 50 -14.52 12.38 -0.77
N LYS A 51 -15.67 12.42 -0.08
CA LYS A 51 -16.97 12.70 -0.74
C LYS A 51 -17.03 14.08 -1.36
N ALA A 52 -16.53 15.08 -0.67
CA ALA A 52 -16.53 16.46 -1.17
C ALA A 52 -15.70 16.63 -2.45
N VAL A 53 -14.74 15.74 -2.71
CA VAL A 53 -13.93 15.71 -3.94
C VAL A 53 -14.33 14.57 -4.89
N GLY A 54 -15.58 14.08 -4.78
CA GLY A 54 -16.25 13.29 -5.80
C GLY A 54 -16.25 11.78 -5.64
N CYS A 55 -15.62 11.20 -4.61
CA CYS A 55 -15.61 9.75 -4.40
C CYS A 55 -16.58 9.36 -3.28
N HIS A 56 -17.52 8.46 -3.56
CA HIS A 56 -18.60 8.06 -2.65
C HIS A 56 -18.46 6.64 -2.10
N SER A 57 -17.44 5.93 -2.53
CA SER A 57 -17.11 4.59 -2.06
C SER A 57 -15.60 4.45 -1.88
N VAL A 58 -15.19 3.63 -0.93
CA VAL A 58 -13.79 3.32 -0.65
C VAL A 58 -13.63 1.85 -0.30
N HIS A 59 -12.45 1.30 -0.53
CA HIS A 59 -12.08 0.08 0.17
C HIS A 59 -11.34 0.41 1.47
N ILE A 60 -11.33 -0.55 2.38
CA ILE A 60 -10.54 -0.49 3.61
C ILE A 60 -9.33 -1.41 3.44
N GLY A 61 -8.15 -0.84 3.61
CA GLY A 61 -6.89 -1.56 3.58
C GLY A 61 -5.99 -1.17 4.74
N GLY A 62 -4.74 -1.57 4.64
CA GLY A 62 -3.75 -1.20 5.64
C GLY A 62 -2.60 -2.20 5.70
N GLY A 63 -2.11 -2.45 6.93
CA GLY A 63 -1.32 -3.62 7.23
C GLY A 63 -2.22 -4.86 7.24
N GLU A 64 -2.85 -5.11 8.38
CA GLU A 64 -3.96 -6.07 8.49
C GLU A 64 -5.07 -5.44 9.33
N PRO A 65 -6.17 -4.98 8.70
CA PRO A 65 -7.25 -4.30 9.40
C PRO A 65 -7.89 -5.14 10.52
N PHE A 66 -7.94 -6.45 10.34
CA PHE A 66 -8.54 -7.39 11.30
C PHE A 66 -7.68 -7.70 12.53
N LEU A 67 -6.49 -7.14 12.67
CA LEU A 67 -5.75 -7.22 13.94
C LEU A 67 -6.47 -6.50 15.09
N HIS A 68 -7.37 -5.58 14.76
CA HIS A 68 -8.18 -4.82 15.71
C HIS A 68 -9.66 -4.84 15.30
N PRO A 69 -10.37 -5.98 15.46
CA PRO A 69 -11.72 -6.17 14.93
C PRO A 69 -12.73 -5.15 15.47
N ASP A 70 -12.67 -4.80 16.76
CA ASP A 70 -13.59 -3.80 17.35
C ASP A 70 -13.38 -2.42 16.74
N LYS A 71 -12.12 -2.02 16.49
CA LYS A 71 -11.81 -0.75 15.83
C LYS A 71 -12.28 -0.78 14.37
N LEU A 72 -12.10 -1.91 13.66
CA LEU A 72 -12.59 -2.07 12.28
C LEU A 72 -14.11 -1.93 12.21
N LEU A 73 -14.85 -2.58 13.10
CA LEU A 73 -16.30 -2.45 13.20
C LEU A 73 -16.71 -0.99 13.45
N ARG A 74 -15.97 -0.26 14.29
CA ARG A 74 -16.23 1.16 14.55
C ARG A 74 -15.99 2.02 13.31
N ILE A 75 -14.95 1.75 12.52
CA ILE A 75 -14.73 2.46 11.25
C ILE A 75 -15.87 2.17 10.24
N ALA A 76 -16.37 0.94 10.21
CA ALA A 76 -17.52 0.61 9.37
C ALA A 76 -18.79 1.36 9.81
N ASP A 77 -19.02 1.54 11.12
CA ASP A 77 -20.12 2.37 11.63
C ASP A 77 -19.97 3.82 11.18
N VAL A 78 -18.78 4.41 11.31
CA VAL A 78 -18.50 5.80 10.85
C VAL A 78 -18.72 5.95 9.36
N ALA A 79 -18.27 4.98 8.55
CA ALA A 79 -18.49 5.01 7.10
C ALA A 79 -20.00 5.05 6.78
N ARG A 80 -20.81 4.20 7.44
CA ARG A 80 -22.25 4.18 7.30
C ARG A 80 -22.91 5.50 7.72
N GLU A 81 -22.51 6.08 8.86
CA GLU A 81 -22.98 7.38 9.35
C GLU A 81 -22.66 8.50 8.35
N CYS A 82 -21.48 8.46 7.73
CA CYS A 82 -21.07 9.38 6.66
C CYS A 82 -21.71 9.10 5.31
N ARG A 83 -22.48 8.01 5.16
CA ARG A 83 -22.98 7.52 3.87
C ARG A 83 -21.82 7.32 2.86
N MET A 84 -20.70 6.79 3.34
CA MET A 84 -19.57 6.34 2.53
C MET A 84 -19.71 4.83 2.35
N ALA A 85 -19.84 4.35 1.13
CA ALA A 85 -19.90 2.93 0.87
C ALA A 85 -18.53 2.29 1.06
N ILE A 86 -18.47 1.13 1.71
CA ILE A 86 -17.27 0.28 1.75
C ILE A 86 -17.44 -0.79 0.67
N GLU A 87 -16.62 -0.72 -0.38
CA GLU A 87 -16.66 -1.65 -1.50
C GLU A 87 -16.18 -3.04 -1.07
N TYR A 88 -15.07 -3.08 -0.35
CA TYR A 88 -14.50 -4.30 0.23
C TYR A 88 -13.51 -3.95 1.34
N ILE A 89 -13.16 -4.95 2.15
CA ILE A 89 -12.03 -4.88 3.07
C ILE A 89 -10.93 -5.83 2.58
N GLU A 90 -9.69 -5.34 2.54
CA GLU A 90 -8.52 -6.16 2.23
C GLU A 90 -8.04 -6.90 3.46
N THR A 91 -7.72 -8.19 3.31
CA THR A 91 -7.17 -8.99 4.40
C THR A 91 -6.21 -10.05 3.87
N ASN A 92 -5.19 -10.34 4.67
CA ASN A 92 -4.26 -11.44 4.42
C ASN A 92 -4.70 -12.77 5.08
N ALA A 93 -5.84 -12.79 5.75
CA ALA A 93 -6.44 -13.94 6.43
C ALA A 93 -5.66 -14.48 7.66
N SER A 94 -4.62 -13.82 8.13
CA SER A 94 -3.80 -14.31 9.27
C SER A 94 -4.58 -14.40 10.59
N TRP A 95 -5.57 -13.56 10.78
CA TRP A 95 -6.41 -13.48 11.97
C TRP A 95 -7.44 -14.63 12.07
N HIS A 96 -7.77 -15.24 10.93
CA HIS A 96 -8.66 -16.38 10.92
C HIS A 96 -8.00 -17.61 11.54
N GLN A 97 -8.53 -18.10 12.65
CA GLN A 97 -8.07 -19.31 13.33
C GLN A 97 -9.17 -20.35 13.44
N GLN A 98 -10.35 -19.93 13.88
CA GLN A 98 -11.50 -20.78 14.12
C GLN A 98 -12.77 -20.12 13.58
N GLU A 99 -13.69 -20.95 13.05
CA GLU A 99 -14.94 -20.48 12.48
C GLU A 99 -15.83 -19.76 13.52
N GLU A 100 -15.84 -20.26 14.74
CA GLU A 100 -16.68 -19.77 15.86
C GLU A 100 -16.42 -18.30 16.17
N HIS A 101 -15.18 -17.82 15.96
CA HIS A 101 -14.83 -16.42 16.16
C HIS A 101 -15.00 -15.60 14.88
N THR A 102 -14.72 -16.20 13.72
CA THR A 102 -14.74 -15.51 12.43
C THR A 102 -16.16 -15.24 11.94
N LEU A 103 -17.04 -16.21 12.03
CA LEU A 103 -18.39 -16.11 11.48
C LEU A 103 -19.24 -15.00 12.13
N PRO A 104 -19.25 -14.81 13.47
CA PRO A 104 -19.93 -13.67 14.08
C PRO A 104 -19.38 -12.32 13.61
N LEU A 105 -18.05 -12.16 13.49
CA LEU A 105 -17.42 -10.91 13.05
C LEU A 105 -17.82 -10.56 11.62
N LEU A 106 -17.82 -11.53 10.70
CA LEU A 106 -18.27 -11.30 9.32
C LEU A 106 -19.75 -10.88 9.26
N ARG A 107 -20.61 -11.50 10.07
CA ARG A 107 -22.02 -11.10 10.18
C ARG A 107 -22.20 -9.69 10.72
N GLU A 108 -21.38 -9.27 11.68
CA GLU A 108 -21.38 -7.90 12.20
C GLU A 108 -20.92 -6.88 11.13
N LEU A 109 -19.97 -7.22 10.27
CA LEU A 109 -19.58 -6.39 9.13
C LEU A 109 -20.72 -6.27 8.11
N ILE A 110 -21.39 -7.38 7.78
CA ILE A 110 -22.54 -7.39 6.86
C ILE A 110 -23.66 -6.47 7.37
N LYS A 111 -24.00 -6.52 8.67
CA LYS A 111 -24.98 -5.60 9.29
C LYS A 111 -24.61 -4.13 9.15
N ARG A 112 -23.32 -3.82 8.98
CA ARG A 112 -22.79 -2.47 8.79
C ARG A 112 -22.64 -2.06 7.32
N GLY A 113 -23.10 -2.95 6.39
CA GLY A 113 -23.06 -2.69 4.96
C GLY A 113 -21.76 -3.09 4.27
N VAL A 114 -20.90 -3.85 4.93
CA VAL A 114 -19.70 -4.43 4.33
C VAL A 114 -20.02 -5.85 3.85
N HIS A 115 -20.09 -6.04 2.56
CA HIS A 115 -20.53 -7.31 1.96
C HIS A 115 -19.44 -8.08 1.24
N THR A 116 -18.22 -7.55 1.15
CA THR A 116 -17.15 -8.13 0.33
C THR A 116 -15.80 -8.06 1.02
N LEU A 117 -15.01 -9.13 0.94
CA LEU A 117 -13.60 -9.16 1.28
C LEU A 117 -12.75 -9.38 0.03
N LEU A 118 -11.66 -8.64 -0.09
CA LEU A 118 -10.53 -9.00 -0.94
C LEU A 118 -9.55 -9.79 -0.09
N VAL A 119 -9.33 -11.06 -0.45
CA VAL A 119 -8.38 -11.91 0.26
C VAL A 119 -7.05 -11.91 -0.48
N SER A 120 -6.02 -11.42 0.18
CA SER A 120 -4.67 -11.33 -0.38
C SER A 120 -4.03 -12.71 -0.53
N ILE A 121 -4.01 -13.21 -1.75
CA ILE A 121 -3.43 -14.52 -2.11
C ILE A 121 -2.27 -14.28 -3.07
N SER A 122 -1.05 -14.56 -2.63
CA SER A 122 0.15 -14.45 -3.47
C SER A 122 1.33 -15.19 -2.83
N PRO A 123 2.42 -15.46 -3.58
CA PRO A 123 3.63 -16.03 -3.01
C PRO A 123 4.21 -15.17 -1.88
N PHE A 124 4.04 -13.86 -1.93
CA PHE A 124 4.53 -12.93 -0.90
C PHE A 124 3.75 -13.02 0.42
N HIS A 125 2.45 -13.29 0.35
CA HIS A 125 1.62 -13.51 1.55
C HIS A 125 1.86 -14.89 2.13
N ASN A 126 2.02 -15.90 1.25
CA ASN A 126 2.25 -17.28 1.66
C ASN A 126 3.62 -17.49 2.33
N GLU A 127 4.57 -16.59 2.16
CA GLU A 127 5.83 -16.56 2.93
C GLU A 127 5.57 -16.41 4.45
N TYR A 128 4.41 -15.89 4.85
CA TYR A 128 4.05 -15.60 6.25
C TYR A 128 2.78 -16.34 6.71
N ILE A 129 1.90 -16.70 5.79
CA ILE A 129 0.57 -17.21 6.11
C ILE A 129 0.33 -18.50 5.36
N PRO A 130 0.15 -19.65 6.04
CA PRO A 130 -0.21 -20.89 5.41
C PRO A 130 -1.50 -20.77 4.59
N PHE A 131 -1.52 -21.32 3.40
CA PHE A 131 -2.66 -21.19 2.49
C PHE A 131 -3.96 -21.79 3.03
N GLN A 132 -3.85 -22.76 3.94
CA GLN A 132 -4.98 -23.34 4.65
C GLN A 132 -5.82 -22.28 5.39
N ARG A 133 -5.19 -21.25 5.99
CA ARG A 133 -5.90 -20.14 6.65
C ARG A 133 -6.75 -19.35 5.67
N THR A 134 -6.19 -19.06 4.51
CA THR A 134 -6.89 -18.35 3.43
C THR A 134 -8.08 -19.14 2.93
N LYS A 135 -7.91 -20.45 2.69
CA LYS A 135 -9.03 -21.36 2.31
C LYS A 135 -10.10 -21.42 3.37
N GLY A 136 -9.70 -21.50 4.64
CA GLY A 136 -10.62 -21.50 5.78
C GLY A 136 -11.46 -20.23 5.83
N LEU A 137 -10.83 -19.06 5.72
CA LEU A 137 -11.55 -17.78 5.68
C LEU A 137 -12.54 -17.72 4.53
N ILE A 138 -12.15 -18.13 3.32
CA ILE A 138 -13.04 -18.17 2.15
C ILE A 138 -14.29 -19.05 2.44
N ALA A 139 -14.09 -20.23 3.03
CA ALA A 139 -15.20 -21.11 3.39
C ALA A 139 -16.16 -20.47 4.40
N VAL A 140 -15.63 -19.76 5.41
CA VAL A 140 -16.45 -19.05 6.40
C VAL A 140 -17.16 -17.84 5.80
N CYS A 141 -16.52 -17.14 4.84
CA CYS A 141 -17.19 -16.06 4.09
C CYS A 141 -18.44 -16.58 3.36
N HIS A 142 -18.36 -17.71 2.67
CA HIS A 142 -19.52 -18.33 2.02
C HIS A 142 -20.63 -18.68 3.01
N LYS A 143 -20.30 -19.24 4.18
CA LYS A 143 -21.27 -19.53 5.25
C LYS A 143 -21.91 -18.27 5.83
N ALA A 144 -21.16 -17.15 5.87
CA ALA A 144 -21.68 -15.87 6.35
C ALA A 144 -22.58 -15.17 5.33
N GLY A 145 -22.55 -15.55 4.07
CA GLY A 145 -23.15 -14.81 2.95
C GLY A 145 -22.33 -13.59 2.53
N MET A 146 -21.03 -13.59 2.84
CA MET A 146 -20.10 -12.54 2.44
C MET A 146 -19.43 -12.90 1.10
N HIS A 147 -19.42 -11.96 0.17
CA HIS A 147 -18.70 -12.11 -1.09
C HIS A 147 -17.19 -12.09 -0.83
N VAL A 148 -16.46 -12.83 -1.61
CA VAL A 148 -15.00 -12.88 -1.51
C VAL A 148 -14.37 -13.01 -2.90
N PHE A 149 -13.29 -12.30 -3.12
CA PHE A 149 -12.46 -12.46 -4.30
C PHE A 149 -10.98 -12.40 -3.92
N PRO A 150 -10.10 -13.15 -4.60
CA PRO A 150 -8.66 -13.05 -4.43
C PRO A 150 -8.13 -11.86 -5.23
N TRP A 151 -7.00 -11.31 -4.80
CA TRP A 151 -6.30 -10.31 -5.61
C TRP A 151 -5.98 -10.82 -7.03
N THR A 152 -5.54 -12.08 -7.14
CA THR A 152 -5.28 -12.74 -8.43
C THR A 152 -5.59 -14.22 -8.33
N MET A 153 -6.55 -14.68 -9.14
CA MET A 153 -7.03 -16.07 -9.10
C MET A 153 -5.95 -17.09 -9.48
N ASP A 154 -5.01 -16.74 -10.37
CA ASP A 154 -3.91 -17.60 -10.77
C ASP A 154 -2.99 -17.98 -9.59
N PHE A 155 -2.81 -17.07 -8.64
CA PHE A 155 -2.06 -17.38 -7.41
C PHE A 155 -2.76 -18.43 -6.56
N TYR A 156 -4.10 -18.38 -6.48
CA TYR A 156 -4.87 -19.40 -5.78
C TYR A 156 -4.57 -20.80 -6.34
N TYR A 157 -4.63 -20.98 -7.67
CA TYR A 157 -4.35 -22.25 -8.30
C TYR A 157 -2.89 -22.70 -8.16
N LYS A 158 -1.95 -21.78 -8.07
CA LYS A 158 -0.54 -22.12 -7.84
C LYS A 158 -0.29 -22.57 -6.41
N LEU A 159 -0.89 -21.90 -5.43
CA LEU A 159 -0.76 -22.28 -4.04
C LEU A 159 -1.38 -23.65 -3.74
N GLN A 160 -2.42 -24.06 -4.49
CA GLN A 160 -2.99 -25.41 -4.39
C GLN A 160 -2.00 -26.53 -4.76
N GLN A 161 -0.90 -26.20 -5.44
CA GLN A 161 0.13 -27.18 -5.83
C GLN A 161 1.24 -27.33 -4.78
N LEU A 162 1.15 -26.60 -3.68
CA LEU A 162 2.08 -26.62 -2.55
C LEU A 162 1.36 -27.18 -1.31
N ASP A 163 2.15 -27.51 -0.27
CA ASP A 163 1.59 -27.89 1.02
C ASP A 163 0.90 -26.67 1.64
N ASP A 164 -0.41 -26.75 1.83
CA ASP A 164 -1.21 -25.60 2.32
C ASP A 164 -1.15 -25.40 3.83
N THR A 165 -0.55 -26.33 4.57
CA THR A 165 -0.44 -26.29 6.04
C THR A 165 0.74 -25.48 6.54
N ILE A 166 1.73 -25.23 5.66
CA ILE A 166 2.97 -24.48 5.96
C ILE A 166 3.11 -23.22 5.11
N THR A 167 4.06 -22.38 5.46
CA THR A 167 4.51 -21.25 4.64
C THR A 167 5.60 -21.68 3.67
N HIS A 168 5.76 -20.95 2.56
CA HIS A 168 6.75 -21.26 1.53
C HIS A 168 7.64 -20.07 1.21
N SER A 169 8.93 -20.30 1.16
CA SER A 169 9.93 -19.28 0.82
C SER A 169 9.96 -18.96 -0.69
N PRO A 170 10.50 -17.80 -1.09
CA PRO A 170 10.72 -17.51 -2.50
C PRO A 170 11.54 -18.56 -3.24
N GLU A 171 12.51 -19.17 -2.58
CA GLU A 171 13.37 -20.22 -3.12
C GLU A 171 12.57 -21.49 -3.45
N GLU A 172 11.60 -21.86 -2.60
CA GLU A 172 10.69 -22.99 -2.84
C GLU A 172 9.77 -22.71 -4.04
N TYR A 173 9.28 -21.48 -4.18
CA TYR A 173 8.54 -21.07 -5.37
C TYR A 173 9.37 -21.17 -6.64
N MET A 174 10.62 -20.70 -6.63
CA MET A 174 11.52 -20.81 -7.76
C MET A 174 11.87 -22.27 -8.08
N LYS A 175 12.05 -23.11 -7.07
CA LYS A 175 12.27 -24.54 -7.23
C LYS A 175 11.06 -25.24 -7.88
N ARG A 176 9.85 -24.87 -7.48
CA ARG A 176 8.60 -25.51 -7.94
C ARG A 176 8.13 -25.02 -9.30
N PHE A 177 8.24 -23.69 -9.56
CA PHE A 177 7.63 -23.04 -10.72
C PHE A 177 8.65 -22.49 -11.73
N GLY A 178 9.95 -22.67 -11.48
CA GLY A 178 11.03 -22.22 -12.35
C GLY A 178 11.84 -21.04 -11.76
N LYS A 179 13.13 -20.99 -12.11
CA LYS A 179 14.06 -19.96 -11.60
C LYS A 179 13.62 -18.53 -11.89
N ASP A 180 12.92 -18.32 -13.02
CA ASP A 180 12.46 -17.03 -13.49
C ASP A 180 11.05 -16.65 -12.94
N TYR A 181 10.53 -17.42 -11.97
CA TYR A 181 9.17 -17.26 -11.46
C TYR A 181 8.87 -15.82 -11.06
N PHE A 182 9.69 -15.22 -10.20
CA PHE A 182 9.48 -13.84 -9.73
C PHE A 182 9.75 -12.80 -10.83
N GLN A 183 10.69 -13.06 -11.73
CA GLN A 183 10.95 -12.19 -12.87
C GLN A 183 9.74 -12.10 -13.82
N ALA A 184 8.99 -13.18 -13.96
CA ALA A 184 7.79 -13.22 -14.81
C ALA A 184 6.55 -12.54 -14.20
N LEU A 185 6.53 -12.30 -12.86
CA LEU A 185 5.33 -11.79 -12.19
C LEU A 185 4.90 -10.39 -12.68
N PRO A 186 5.78 -9.38 -12.76
CA PRO A 186 5.35 -8.03 -13.17
C PRO A 186 4.80 -7.93 -14.58
N GLY A 187 5.13 -8.86 -15.46
CA GLY A 187 4.58 -8.97 -16.82
C GLY A 187 3.19 -9.61 -16.88
N LYS A 188 2.77 -10.32 -15.82
CA LYS A 188 1.49 -11.05 -15.74
C LYS A 188 0.49 -10.41 -14.78
N TYR A 189 0.99 -9.75 -13.74
CA TYR A 189 0.18 -9.20 -12.66
C TYR A 189 0.59 -7.77 -12.41
N TRP A 190 -0.38 -6.93 -12.05
CA TRP A 190 -0.08 -5.57 -11.65
C TRP A 190 0.63 -5.57 -10.28
N ILE A 191 1.91 -5.23 -10.28
CA ILE A 191 2.71 -5.02 -9.09
C ILE A 191 3.22 -3.59 -9.12
N HIS A 192 2.88 -2.81 -8.10
CA HIS A 192 3.36 -1.45 -8.01
C HIS A 192 4.83 -1.43 -7.55
N TYR A 193 5.70 -0.81 -8.36
CA TYR A 193 7.11 -0.64 -8.03
C TYR A 193 7.30 0.50 -7.03
N GLY A 194 6.97 0.23 -5.77
CA GLY A 194 7.10 1.11 -4.62
C GLY A 194 7.35 0.30 -3.34
N GLY A 195 7.68 0.97 -2.25
CA GLY A 195 7.97 0.30 -0.98
C GLY A 195 9.04 -0.78 -1.10
N ARG A 196 8.82 -1.93 -0.46
CA ARG A 196 9.78 -3.05 -0.49
C ARG A 196 9.91 -3.76 -1.85
N ALA A 197 8.93 -3.60 -2.74
CA ALA A 197 9.01 -4.18 -4.08
C ALA A 197 10.23 -3.68 -4.87
N LEU A 198 10.68 -2.46 -4.61
CA LEU A 198 11.85 -1.88 -5.30
C LEU A 198 13.12 -2.70 -5.04
N ASP A 199 13.42 -2.98 -3.78
CA ASP A 199 14.60 -3.75 -3.41
C ASP A 199 14.45 -5.22 -3.83
N PHE A 200 13.29 -5.84 -3.60
CA PHE A 200 13.06 -7.23 -3.97
C PHE A 200 13.25 -7.44 -5.49
N PHE A 201 12.59 -6.66 -6.32
CA PHE A 201 12.68 -6.82 -7.76
C PHE A 201 13.99 -6.33 -8.36
N SER A 202 14.77 -5.50 -7.66
CA SER A 202 16.12 -5.12 -8.11
C SER A 202 17.08 -6.32 -8.26
N SER A 203 16.79 -7.43 -7.56
CA SER A 203 17.56 -8.69 -7.65
C SER A 203 17.20 -9.53 -8.89
N PHE A 204 16.08 -9.25 -9.56
CA PHE A 204 15.57 -10.03 -10.68
C PHE A 204 15.65 -9.32 -12.04
N PHE A 205 15.86 -8.01 -12.05
CA PHE A 205 15.87 -7.22 -13.27
C PHE A 205 17.19 -6.49 -13.49
N PRO A 206 17.58 -6.25 -14.77
CA PRO A 206 18.72 -5.41 -15.09
C PRO A 206 18.56 -4.01 -14.50
N LEU A 207 19.57 -3.57 -13.75
CA LEU A 207 19.60 -2.20 -13.22
C LEU A 207 20.09 -1.22 -14.29
N ARG A 208 19.43 -0.09 -14.39
CA ARG A 208 19.79 1.04 -15.26
C ARG A 208 20.82 1.95 -14.58
N SER A 209 21.74 2.51 -15.36
CA SER A 209 22.66 3.53 -14.81
C SER A 209 21.91 4.78 -14.37
N LEU A 210 22.50 5.53 -13.43
CA LEU A 210 21.96 6.83 -13.00
C LEU A 210 21.70 7.74 -14.20
N GLU A 211 22.66 7.85 -15.12
CA GLU A 211 22.53 8.66 -16.33
C GLU A 211 21.34 8.21 -17.20
N GLN A 212 21.16 6.92 -17.44
CA GLN A 212 20.02 6.38 -18.18
C GLN A 212 18.68 6.77 -17.55
N ILE A 213 18.60 6.77 -16.21
CA ILE A 213 17.38 7.15 -15.49
C ILE A 213 17.12 8.65 -15.64
N LEU A 214 18.13 9.50 -15.43
CA LEU A 214 17.98 10.94 -15.50
C LEU A 214 17.63 11.43 -16.92
N ASN A 215 18.25 10.84 -17.95
CA ASN A 215 18.01 11.20 -19.35
C ASN A 215 16.66 10.72 -19.89
N SER A 216 16.09 9.63 -19.33
CA SER A 216 14.80 9.10 -19.76
C SER A 216 13.62 9.58 -18.92
N SER A 217 13.85 10.47 -17.95
CA SER A 217 12.82 10.87 -17.00
C SER A 217 12.23 12.22 -17.36
N SER A 218 10.90 12.28 -17.37
CA SER A 218 10.10 13.49 -17.46
C SER A 218 9.55 13.86 -16.08
N SER A 219 8.72 14.90 -16.03
CA SER A 219 7.90 15.25 -14.85
C SER A 219 7.10 14.07 -14.32
N CYS A 220 6.90 14.00 -13.01
CA CYS A 220 6.14 12.91 -12.38
C CYS A 220 4.64 13.18 -12.44
N HIS A 221 4.05 13.07 -13.63
CA HIS A 221 2.60 13.25 -13.83
C HIS A 221 1.76 12.17 -13.12
N GLU A 222 2.37 11.05 -12.73
CA GLU A 222 1.71 10.03 -11.91
C GLU A 222 1.14 10.59 -10.60
N LEU A 223 1.71 11.69 -10.09
CA LEU A 223 1.22 12.37 -8.88
C LEU A 223 -0.22 12.89 -9.02
N GLU A 224 -0.70 13.16 -10.23
CA GLU A 224 -2.08 13.57 -10.52
C GLU A 224 -3.04 12.38 -10.68
N ASN A 225 -2.52 11.16 -10.71
CA ASN A 225 -3.37 10.00 -10.93
C ASN A 225 -4.23 9.71 -9.70
N THR A 226 -5.53 9.89 -9.84
CA THR A 226 -6.55 9.65 -8.82
C THR A 226 -7.42 8.43 -9.13
N SER A 227 -7.06 7.65 -10.15
CA SER A 227 -7.81 6.44 -10.53
C SER A 227 -7.77 5.37 -9.45
N HIS A 228 -6.71 5.37 -8.64
CA HIS A 228 -6.59 4.56 -7.44
C HIS A 228 -5.76 5.33 -6.41
N PHE A 229 -6.38 5.71 -5.30
CA PHE A 229 -5.76 6.52 -4.26
C PHE A 229 -5.83 5.86 -2.88
N HIS A 230 -4.97 6.32 -1.96
CA HIS A 230 -5.10 5.97 -0.55
C HIS A 230 -4.97 7.20 0.36
N VAL A 231 -5.74 7.20 1.45
CA VAL A 231 -5.57 8.10 2.59
C VAL A 231 -5.29 7.26 3.82
N ASP A 232 -4.23 7.58 4.58
CA ASP A 232 -3.84 6.77 5.72
C ASP A 232 -4.48 7.22 7.04
N LEU A 233 -4.21 6.45 8.09
CA LEU A 233 -4.72 6.65 9.46
C LEU A 233 -4.30 7.98 10.10
N TYR A 234 -3.37 8.72 9.50
CA TYR A 234 -2.93 10.04 9.95
C TYR A 234 -3.48 11.17 9.08
N GLY A 235 -4.28 10.86 8.07
CA GLY A 235 -4.83 11.83 7.12
C GLY A 235 -3.90 12.16 5.95
N ASN A 236 -2.90 11.34 5.69
CA ASN A 236 -1.98 11.50 4.57
C ASN A 236 -2.57 10.89 3.30
N TYR A 237 -2.89 11.71 2.31
CA TYR A 237 -3.20 11.27 0.95
C TYR A 237 -1.90 10.95 0.21
N LEU A 238 -1.83 9.78 -0.43
CA LEU A 238 -0.65 9.25 -1.10
C LEU A 238 -0.77 9.49 -2.63
N PRO A 239 -0.20 10.58 -3.17
CA PRO A 239 -0.35 10.92 -4.58
C PRO A 239 0.32 9.88 -5.48
N GLY A 240 -0.41 9.41 -6.50
CA GLY A 240 0.10 8.42 -7.46
C GLY A 240 0.62 7.12 -6.83
N LEU A 241 0.14 6.75 -5.63
CA LEU A 241 0.63 5.62 -4.83
C LEU A 241 2.13 5.73 -4.46
N CYS A 242 2.69 6.94 -4.41
CA CYS A 242 4.06 7.19 -3.98
C CYS A 242 4.18 7.08 -2.46
N ALA A 243 4.16 5.86 -1.91
CA ALA A 243 4.24 5.64 -0.47
C ALA A 243 5.45 6.35 0.17
N GLY A 244 5.24 6.93 1.36
CA GLY A 244 6.22 7.78 2.04
C GLY A 244 6.27 9.21 1.50
N LEU A 245 5.40 9.57 0.55
CA LEU A 245 5.23 10.92 0.03
C LEU A 245 3.74 11.25 0.10
N ALA A 246 3.36 12.36 0.74
CA ALA A 246 1.96 12.62 1.02
C ALA A 246 1.53 14.08 0.95
N VAL A 247 0.23 14.27 0.74
CA VAL A 247 -0.50 15.52 0.90
C VAL A 247 -1.49 15.35 2.04
N HIS A 248 -1.55 16.27 2.99
CA HIS A 248 -2.56 16.20 4.05
C HIS A 248 -3.97 16.30 3.46
N TYR A 249 -4.91 15.45 3.91
CA TYR A 249 -6.25 15.33 3.32
C TYR A 249 -7.03 16.65 3.25
N THR A 250 -6.75 17.63 4.13
CA THR A 250 -7.40 18.94 4.12
C THR A 250 -7.12 19.74 2.86
N HIS A 251 -5.98 19.49 2.19
CA HIS A 251 -5.58 20.19 0.97
C HIS A 251 -6.12 19.54 -0.32
N LEU A 252 -6.87 18.45 -0.24
CA LEU A 252 -7.56 17.87 -1.40
C LEU A 252 -8.62 18.85 -1.93
N GLY A 253 -8.88 18.84 -3.22
CA GLY A 253 -9.89 19.69 -3.86
C GLY A 253 -9.47 21.14 -4.07
N GLN A 254 -8.20 21.48 -3.85
CA GLN A 254 -7.67 22.84 -4.05
C GLN A 254 -6.21 22.80 -4.48
N PRO A 255 -5.67 23.84 -5.11
CA PRO A 255 -4.25 23.93 -5.40
C PRO A 255 -3.42 23.77 -4.12
N LEU A 256 -2.34 22.99 -4.18
CA LEU A 256 -1.49 22.79 -3.02
C LEU A 256 -0.85 24.12 -2.59
N PRO A 257 -0.80 24.43 -1.28
CA PRO A 257 -0.16 25.64 -0.79
C PRO A 257 1.31 25.70 -1.21
N ALA A 258 1.72 26.84 -1.77
CA ALA A 258 3.10 27.06 -2.15
C ALA A 258 4.00 26.97 -0.92
N GLY A 259 5.09 26.24 -1.02
CA GLY A 259 6.06 26.07 0.07
C GLY A 259 5.76 24.92 1.04
N ASN A 260 4.52 24.44 1.15
CA ASN A 260 4.20 23.33 2.07
C ASN A 260 4.65 21.96 1.52
N TYR A 261 4.84 21.83 0.19
CA TYR A 261 5.16 20.58 -0.49
C TYR A 261 6.28 20.78 -1.52
N PRO A 262 7.51 21.20 -1.08
CA PRO A 262 8.59 21.53 -2.00
C PRO A 262 9.06 20.35 -2.85
N LEU A 263 9.14 19.13 -2.28
CA LEU A 263 9.58 17.94 -3.02
C LEU A 263 8.52 17.47 -4.02
N LEU A 264 7.24 17.52 -3.64
CA LEU A 264 6.13 17.23 -4.57
C LEU A 264 6.11 18.22 -5.72
N SER A 265 6.29 19.52 -5.45
CA SER A 265 6.35 20.56 -6.46
C SER A 265 7.52 20.35 -7.42
N LEU A 266 8.69 19.98 -6.89
CA LEU A 266 9.89 19.70 -7.66
C LEU A 266 9.73 18.45 -8.54
N LEU A 267 9.21 17.36 -7.99
CA LEU A 267 8.91 16.12 -8.73
C LEU A 267 7.88 16.36 -9.84
N TYR A 268 6.83 17.11 -9.55
CA TYR A 268 5.76 17.40 -10.50
C TYR A 268 6.25 18.29 -11.66
N SER A 269 7.11 19.27 -11.41
CA SER A 269 7.60 20.21 -12.42
C SER A 269 8.85 19.73 -13.15
N ARG A 270 9.80 19.13 -12.46
CA ARG A 270 11.14 18.78 -12.99
C ARG A 270 11.45 17.27 -12.92
N GLY A 271 10.53 16.48 -12.37
CA GLY A 271 10.68 15.03 -12.24
C GLY A 271 11.84 14.59 -11.35
N ILE A 272 12.25 13.35 -11.52
CA ILE A 272 13.35 12.77 -10.71
C ILE A 272 14.70 13.45 -10.98
N LYS A 273 14.93 13.97 -12.18
CA LYS A 273 16.14 14.70 -12.50
C LYS A 273 16.28 15.95 -11.65
N GLY A 274 15.22 16.75 -11.55
CA GLY A 274 15.21 17.95 -10.70
C GLY A 274 15.38 17.62 -9.22
N LEU A 275 14.72 16.56 -8.72
CA LEU A 275 14.91 16.12 -7.34
C LEU A 275 16.34 15.65 -7.06
N TYR A 276 16.94 14.90 -8.00
CA TYR A 276 18.33 14.44 -7.86
C TYR A 276 19.32 15.61 -7.86
N GLU A 277 19.21 16.53 -8.84
CA GLU A 277 20.10 17.68 -8.93
C GLU A 277 20.07 18.53 -7.66
N TRP A 278 18.87 18.84 -7.17
CA TRP A 278 18.69 19.56 -5.92
C TRP A 278 19.26 18.80 -4.72
N ALA A 279 18.94 17.51 -4.56
CA ALA A 279 19.43 16.73 -3.43
C ALA A 279 20.95 16.55 -3.46
N HIS A 280 21.54 16.41 -4.65
CA HIS A 280 23.00 16.30 -4.82
C HIS A 280 23.71 17.62 -4.49
N CYS A 281 23.25 18.74 -5.09
CA CYS A 281 23.93 20.04 -4.95
C CYS A 281 23.69 20.69 -3.58
N GLU A 282 22.45 20.63 -3.07
CA GLU A 282 22.05 21.38 -1.88
C GLU A 282 22.11 20.55 -0.59
N LYS A 283 22.00 19.21 -0.70
CA LYS A 283 21.91 18.30 0.45
C LYS A 283 23.07 17.31 0.55
N GLY A 284 23.95 17.25 -0.44
CA GLY A 284 25.08 16.33 -0.45
C GLY A 284 24.70 14.87 -0.71
N PHE A 285 23.55 14.61 -1.32
CA PHE A 285 23.13 13.25 -1.66
C PHE A 285 24.10 12.60 -2.64
N VAL A 286 24.56 11.39 -2.30
CA VAL A 286 25.42 10.56 -3.17
C VAL A 286 24.59 9.37 -3.69
N ALA A 287 24.39 9.35 -4.99
CA ALA A 287 23.62 8.29 -5.63
C ALA A 287 24.44 7.00 -5.79
N ASN A 288 23.74 5.85 -5.79
CA ASN A 288 24.32 4.59 -6.28
C ASN A 288 24.53 4.66 -7.79
N LYS A 289 25.43 3.81 -8.31
CA LYS A 289 25.73 3.76 -9.76
C LYS A 289 24.53 3.30 -10.60
N LYS A 290 23.67 2.45 -10.04
CA LYS A 290 22.55 1.82 -10.74
C LYS A 290 21.30 1.72 -9.86
N TYR A 291 20.12 1.75 -10.50
CA TYR A 291 18.79 1.60 -9.88
C TYR A 291 17.87 0.79 -10.78
N LEU A 292 16.83 0.20 -10.20
CA LEU A 292 15.80 -0.50 -10.96
C LEU A 292 15.06 0.46 -11.93
N ASN A 293 14.64 1.60 -11.42
CA ASN A 293 13.91 2.64 -12.16
C ASN A 293 13.95 3.99 -11.43
N LYS A 294 13.24 5.01 -11.95
CA LYS A 294 13.16 6.36 -11.36
C LYS A 294 12.59 6.36 -9.93
N CYS A 295 11.63 5.47 -9.63
CA CYS A 295 11.01 5.39 -8.30
C CYS A 295 11.97 4.82 -7.26
N HIS A 296 12.88 3.92 -7.65
CA HIS A 296 13.93 3.41 -6.77
C HIS A 296 14.92 4.52 -6.40
N LEU A 297 15.38 5.33 -7.36
CA LEU A 297 16.21 6.52 -7.10
C LEU A 297 15.46 7.53 -6.21
N CYS A 298 14.20 7.83 -6.52
CA CYS A 298 13.36 8.74 -5.75
C CYS A 298 13.23 8.29 -4.28
N THR A 299 12.96 7.01 -4.06
CA THR A 299 12.85 6.45 -2.70
C THR A 299 14.17 6.54 -1.94
N HIS A 300 15.31 6.30 -2.62
CA HIS A 300 16.63 6.44 -2.01
C HIS A 300 16.94 7.89 -1.61
N ILE A 301 16.63 8.88 -2.46
CA ILE A 301 16.77 10.30 -2.13
C ILE A 301 15.92 10.67 -0.91
N ARG A 302 14.63 10.30 -0.91
CA ARG A 302 13.71 10.59 0.20
C ARG A 302 14.15 9.93 1.51
N HIS A 303 14.61 8.69 1.46
CA HIS A 303 15.17 7.99 2.62
C HIS A 303 16.40 8.71 3.17
N PHE A 304 17.31 9.18 2.28
CA PHE A 304 18.46 10.00 2.67
C PHE A 304 18.01 11.28 3.38
N LEU A 305 17.06 12.03 2.82
CA LEU A 305 16.57 13.28 3.43
C LEU A 305 16.00 13.05 4.84
N VAL A 306 15.19 12.00 5.02
CA VAL A 306 14.68 11.64 6.35
C VAL A 306 15.81 11.29 7.31
N SER A 307 16.87 10.61 6.84
CA SER A 307 18.03 10.26 7.69
C SER A 307 18.83 11.46 8.15
N GLN A 308 18.79 12.57 7.42
CA GLN A 308 19.43 13.85 7.81
C GLN A 308 18.65 14.63 8.88
N LYS A 309 17.48 14.09 9.34
CA LYS A 309 16.57 14.74 10.29
C LYS A 309 16.05 16.10 9.82
N GLU A 310 16.10 16.38 8.52
CA GLU A 310 15.40 17.53 7.95
C GLU A 310 13.91 17.23 7.87
N HIS A 311 13.10 18.20 8.32
CA HIS A 311 11.66 18.07 8.31
C HIS A 311 11.08 18.50 6.97
N PHE A 312 10.48 17.54 6.25
CA PHE A 312 9.67 17.78 5.06
C PHE A 312 8.24 17.30 5.34
N PRO A 313 7.24 18.21 5.34
CA PRO A 313 5.85 17.84 5.67
C PRO A 313 5.27 16.72 4.82
N GLU A 314 5.78 16.56 3.59
CA GLU A 314 5.34 15.52 2.66
C GLU A 314 6.05 14.17 2.82
N LEU A 315 7.15 14.07 3.60
CA LEU A 315 7.87 12.81 3.82
C LEU A 315 7.30 12.05 5.01
N VAL A 316 6.06 11.62 4.90
CA VAL A 316 5.27 10.96 5.95
C VAL A 316 4.57 9.69 5.45
N PRO A 317 4.25 8.74 6.36
CA PRO A 317 4.71 8.71 7.75
C PRO A 317 6.21 8.38 7.83
N GLU A 318 6.94 9.02 8.74
CA GLU A 318 8.40 8.82 8.89
C GLU A 318 8.79 7.35 9.08
N GLY A 319 7.98 6.60 9.82
CA GLY A 319 8.17 5.17 10.01
C GLY A 319 8.16 4.34 8.71
N PHE A 320 7.65 4.86 7.59
CA PHE A 320 7.72 4.18 6.31
C PHE A 320 9.17 3.86 5.92
N TYR A 321 10.07 4.83 6.06
CA TYR A 321 11.46 4.70 5.63
C TYR A 321 12.26 3.73 6.50
N SER A 322 11.93 3.62 7.79
CA SER A 322 12.58 2.70 8.72
C SER A 322 12.24 1.22 8.44
N PHE A 323 11.13 0.95 7.74
CA PHE A 323 10.63 -0.41 7.47
C PHE A 323 10.73 -0.82 5.98
N LEU A 324 11.46 -0.05 5.16
CA LEU A 324 11.67 -0.39 3.75
C LEU A 324 12.48 -1.68 3.56
N LYS A 325 13.50 -1.90 4.39
CA LYS A 325 14.29 -3.13 4.35
C LYS A 325 13.61 -4.23 5.16
N ASN A 326 13.64 -5.45 4.63
CA ASN A 326 13.34 -6.64 5.42
C ASN A 326 14.57 -6.90 6.33
N ASN A 327 14.45 -6.64 7.61
CA ASN A 327 15.45 -7.05 8.60
C ASN A 327 15.32 -8.54 8.88
#